data_caa3d9f47d26f4019ed8696473c05af6
#
_entry.id   caa3d9f47d26f4019ed8696473c05af6
#
_cell.length_a   1.000
_cell.length_b   1.000
_cell.length_c   1.000
_cell.angle_alpha   90.00
_cell.angle_beta   90.00
_cell.angle_gamma   90.00
#
_symmetry.space_group_name_H-M   'P 1'
#
loop_
_entity.id
_entity.type
_entity.pdbx_description
1 polymer ?
#
loop_
_entity_poly.entity_id
_entity_poly.type
_entity_poly.pdbx_seq_one_letter_code
_entity_poly.pdbx_strand_id
1 'polypeptide(L)'
;KQKDKGYAEPVQNLAILLAALCNWSYTQGNTCCVLDRFLERNLFGLAYRHTETDFLSLINEKIGSFPVSKWQSALAGHIAFTQDPENQIAPLVFQFGAIYFYRAWQDEFRVAQYIKNALKNDRTLSVEPQQIRALLDRYFPQQQAQVDWQKVAVATAVKSPFSVITGGPGT
;
A
#
# COMPACT_ATOMS: atom_id res chain seq x y z
N LYS A 1 -19.94 -3.04 27.41
CA LYS A 1 -19.49 -1.74 27.99
C LYS A 1 -17.96 -1.79 28.00
N GLN A 2 -17.30 -1.41 26.89
CA GLN A 2 -15.87 -1.15 26.87
C GLN A 2 -15.63 0.07 27.74
N LYS A 3 -14.78 -0.06 28.75
CA LYS A 3 -14.31 1.07 29.56
C LYS A 3 -13.64 2.06 28.61
N ASP A 4 -14.14 3.30 28.56
CA ASP A 4 -13.40 4.42 27.97
C ASP A 4 -12.04 4.49 28.66
N LYS A 5 -11.01 4.01 27.97
CA LYS A 5 -9.63 4.31 28.35
C LYS A 5 -9.47 5.79 28.01
N GLY A 6 -9.48 6.65 28.98
CA GLY A 6 -9.22 8.07 28.81
C GLY A 6 -7.84 8.28 28.22
N TYR A 7 -7.75 8.44 26.91
CA TYR A 7 -6.51 8.86 26.24
C TYR A 7 -6.30 10.36 26.48
N ALA A 8 -5.04 10.77 26.59
CA ALA A 8 -4.73 12.20 26.62
C ALA A 8 -5.28 12.90 25.37
N GLU A 9 -5.82 14.10 25.52
CA GLU A 9 -6.44 14.84 24.42
C GLU A 9 -5.58 14.94 23.16
N PRO A 10 -4.26 15.22 23.20
CA PRO A 10 -3.42 15.24 22.00
C PRO A 10 -3.36 13.88 21.28
N VAL A 11 -3.37 12.77 22.01
CA VAL A 11 -3.36 11.41 21.43
C VAL A 11 -4.69 11.12 20.75
N GLN A 12 -5.80 11.54 21.36
CA GLN A 12 -7.13 11.42 20.76
C GLN A 12 -7.24 12.24 19.48
N ASN A 13 -6.75 13.49 19.48
CA ASN A 13 -6.74 14.36 18.32
C ASN A 13 -5.85 13.79 17.20
N LEU A 14 -4.70 13.24 17.53
CA LEU A 14 -3.84 12.54 16.58
C LEU A 14 -4.55 11.33 15.97
N ALA A 15 -5.23 10.53 16.77
CA ALA A 15 -5.99 9.38 16.30
C ALA A 15 -7.09 9.79 15.30
N ILE A 16 -7.82 10.85 15.59
CA ILE A 16 -8.86 11.42 14.71
C ILE A 16 -8.24 11.91 13.41
N LEU A 17 -7.14 12.68 13.48
CA LEU A 17 -6.43 13.17 12.31
C LEU A 17 -6.01 12.03 11.38
N LEU A 18 -5.37 11.00 11.93
CA LEU A 18 -4.87 9.89 11.15
C LEU A 18 -5.99 9.02 10.56
N ALA A 19 -7.10 8.86 11.28
CA ALA A 19 -8.27 8.19 10.74
C ALA A 19 -8.88 8.98 9.56
N ALA A 20 -8.95 10.31 9.66
CA ALA A 20 -9.44 11.18 8.60
C ALA A 20 -8.50 11.15 7.39
N LEU A 21 -7.18 11.20 7.58
CA LEU A 21 -6.19 11.09 6.51
C LEU A 21 -6.25 9.74 5.80
N CYS A 22 -6.39 8.65 6.56
CA CYS A 22 -6.55 7.31 5.99
C CYS A 22 -7.80 7.22 5.12
N ASN A 23 -8.93 7.74 5.61
CA ASN A 23 -10.18 7.76 4.84
C ASN A 23 -10.06 8.63 3.58
N TRP A 24 -9.46 9.81 3.69
CA TRP A 24 -9.25 10.67 2.54
C TRP A 24 -8.36 10.01 1.49
N SER A 25 -7.24 9.42 1.89
CA SER A 25 -6.35 8.66 0.99
C SER A 25 -7.09 7.53 0.29
N TYR A 26 -7.93 6.80 1.03
CA TYR A 26 -8.75 5.72 0.50
C TYR A 26 -9.76 6.23 -0.56
N THR A 27 -10.40 7.38 -0.34
CA THR A 27 -11.32 7.98 -1.32
C THR A 27 -10.61 8.47 -2.59
N GLN A 28 -9.28 8.68 -2.55
CA GLN A 28 -8.45 8.98 -3.71
C GLN A 28 -7.99 7.71 -4.46
N GLY A 29 -8.47 6.52 -4.06
CA GLY A 29 -8.12 5.25 -4.69
C GLY A 29 -6.84 4.60 -4.18
N ASN A 30 -6.28 5.07 -3.06
CA ASN A 30 -5.11 4.45 -2.46
C ASN A 30 -5.52 3.39 -1.43
N THR A 31 -4.71 2.37 -1.25
CA THR A 31 -4.92 1.33 -0.22
C THR A 31 -4.44 1.77 1.16
N CYS A 32 -3.51 2.74 1.21
CA CYS A 32 -2.94 3.27 2.44
C CYS A 32 -2.66 4.76 2.34
N CYS A 33 -2.39 5.36 3.49
CA CYS A 33 -1.89 6.73 3.63
C CYS A 33 -0.44 6.68 4.08
N VAL A 34 0.50 6.98 3.18
CA VAL A 34 1.95 7.08 3.50
C VAL A 34 2.20 8.44 4.12
N LEU A 35 2.62 8.50 5.38
CA LEU A 35 2.68 9.74 6.16
C LEU A 35 3.75 10.73 5.66
N ASP A 36 4.92 10.27 5.25
CA ASP A 36 6.00 11.13 4.78
C ASP A 36 5.61 12.00 3.58
N ARG A 37 4.68 11.51 2.76
CA ARG A 37 4.19 12.24 1.58
C ARG A 37 3.14 13.30 1.91
N PHE A 38 2.46 13.16 3.05
CA PHE A 38 1.32 14.02 3.40
C PHE A 38 1.70 15.24 4.23
N LEU A 39 2.84 15.19 4.93
CA LEU A 39 3.17 16.17 5.94
C LEU A 39 3.80 17.45 5.40
N GLU A 40 4.32 17.40 4.19
CA GLU A 40 5.10 18.54 3.73
C GLU A 40 4.28 19.64 3.08
N ARG A 41 3.13 19.39 2.45
CA ARG A 41 2.38 20.44 1.72
C ARG A 41 0.89 20.23 1.46
N ASN A 42 0.28 19.05 1.68
CA ASN A 42 -1.07 18.78 1.14
C ASN A 42 -1.99 17.98 2.06
N LEU A 43 -2.13 18.38 3.33
CA LEU A 43 -3.16 17.76 4.17
C LEU A 43 -4.55 17.96 3.51
N PHE A 44 -5.19 16.85 3.11
CA PHE A 44 -6.50 16.84 2.45
C PHE A 44 -6.59 17.65 1.15
N GLY A 45 -5.48 17.88 0.44
CA GLY A 45 -5.45 18.73 -0.75
C GLY A 45 -5.76 20.21 -0.49
N LEU A 46 -5.69 20.66 0.77
CA LEU A 46 -6.07 22.01 1.17
C LEU A 46 -4.92 23.03 1.09
N ALA A 47 -3.70 22.61 0.87
CA ALA A 47 -2.51 23.47 0.88
C ALA A 47 -2.51 24.57 -0.20
N TYR A 48 -3.39 24.49 -1.18
CA TYR A 48 -3.50 25.51 -2.25
C TYR A 48 -4.52 26.62 -1.96
N ARG A 49 -5.26 26.54 -0.88
CA ARG A 49 -6.18 27.62 -0.50
C ARG A 49 -5.40 28.59 0.40
N HIS A 50 -5.15 29.79 -0.10
CA HIS A 50 -4.70 30.94 0.68
C HIS A 50 -5.75 31.25 1.76
N THR A 51 -5.69 30.53 2.86
CA THR A 51 -6.43 30.89 4.08
C THR A 51 -5.43 31.60 4.99
N GLU A 52 -5.83 32.73 5.55
CA GLU A 52 -5.05 33.50 6.52
C GLU A 52 -4.67 32.69 7.78
N THR A 53 -5.27 31.55 7.96
CA THR A 53 -5.03 30.64 9.09
C THR A 53 -4.01 29.57 8.69
N ASP A 54 -2.88 29.52 9.37
CA ASP A 54 -1.93 28.43 9.25
C ASP A 54 -2.54 27.14 9.85
N PHE A 55 -3.20 26.39 8.96
CA PHE A 55 -3.88 25.16 9.32
C PHE A 55 -2.96 24.11 9.91
N LEU A 56 -1.68 24.08 9.47
CA LEU A 56 -0.69 23.15 10.00
C LEU A 56 -0.31 23.50 11.44
N SER A 57 -0.15 24.78 11.76
CA SER A 57 0.10 25.22 13.13
C SER A 57 -1.07 24.88 14.06
N LEU A 58 -2.30 25.07 13.60
CA LEU A 58 -3.50 24.69 14.37
C LEU A 58 -3.53 23.17 14.64
N ILE A 59 -3.26 22.34 13.64
CA ILE A 59 -3.19 20.89 13.82
C ILE A 59 -2.09 20.53 14.81
N ASN A 60 -0.89 21.08 14.65
CA ASN A 60 0.23 20.80 15.53
C ASN A 60 -0.06 21.17 16.99
N GLU A 61 -0.74 22.30 17.22
CA GLU A 61 -1.21 22.68 18.56
C GLU A 61 -2.14 21.60 19.14
N LYS A 62 -3.11 21.14 18.36
CA LYS A 62 -4.13 20.18 18.82
C LYS A 62 -3.58 18.77 19.05
N ILE A 63 -2.60 18.33 18.29
CA ILE A 63 -1.94 17.03 18.47
C ILE A 63 -0.73 17.09 19.44
N GLY A 64 -0.45 18.24 20.07
CA GLY A 64 0.63 18.41 21.04
C GLY A 64 2.02 18.46 20.43
N SER A 65 2.16 18.93 19.19
CA SER A 65 3.45 19.10 18.47
C SER A 65 4.31 17.81 18.43
N PHE A 66 3.70 16.65 18.41
CA PHE A 66 4.44 15.40 18.25
C PHE A 66 5.08 15.33 16.86
N PRO A 67 6.40 15.08 16.76
CA PRO A 67 7.01 14.80 15.47
C PRO A 67 6.45 13.50 14.91
N VAL A 68 6.33 13.42 13.58
CA VAL A 68 5.77 12.25 12.87
C VAL A 68 6.42 10.95 13.28
N SER A 69 7.73 10.97 13.50
CA SER A 69 8.49 9.81 13.97
C SER A 69 8.01 9.24 15.31
N LYS A 70 7.25 10.01 16.09
CA LYS A 70 6.67 9.57 17.37
C LYS A 70 5.19 9.21 17.30
N TRP A 71 4.51 9.42 16.16
CA TRP A 71 3.08 9.17 16.05
C TRP A 71 2.73 7.70 16.28
N GLN A 72 3.52 6.79 15.71
CA GLN A 72 3.32 5.36 15.91
C GLN A 72 3.42 4.96 17.38
N SER A 73 4.42 5.46 18.10
CA SER A 73 4.59 5.17 19.52
C SER A 73 3.53 5.86 20.39
N ALA A 74 3.09 7.07 20.04
CA ALA A 74 2.02 7.78 20.74
C ALA A 74 0.68 7.05 20.67
N LEU A 75 0.43 6.32 19.59
CA LEU A 75 -0.79 5.52 19.40
C LEU A 75 -0.65 4.07 19.87
N ALA A 76 0.48 3.72 20.49
CA ALA A 76 0.66 2.38 21.05
C ALA A 76 -0.42 2.09 22.13
N GLY A 77 -1.20 1.04 21.91
CA GLY A 77 -2.31 0.66 22.79
C GLY A 77 -3.59 1.48 22.63
N HIS A 78 -3.67 2.39 21.65
CA HIS A 78 -4.91 3.05 21.30
C HIS A 78 -5.88 2.06 20.65
N ILE A 79 -7.14 2.04 21.10
CA ILE A 79 -8.14 1.03 20.68
C ILE A 79 -8.41 1.00 19.17
N ALA A 80 -8.24 2.13 18.48
CA ALA A 80 -8.50 2.21 17.04
C ALA A 80 -7.31 1.77 16.17
N PHE A 81 -6.12 1.55 16.75
CA PHE A 81 -4.91 1.26 16.01
C PHE A 81 -4.24 -0.03 16.47
N THR A 82 -3.70 -0.78 15.52
CA THR A 82 -2.78 -1.87 15.79
C THR A 82 -1.47 -1.69 15.03
N GLN A 83 -0.39 -2.15 15.63
CA GLN A 83 0.93 -2.27 15.00
C GLN A 83 1.28 -3.75 14.73
N ASP A 84 0.47 -4.65 15.25
CA ASP A 84 0.57 -6.11 15.08
C ASP A 84 -0.78 -6.67 14.56
N PRO A 85 -1.11 -6.40 13.29
CA PRO A 85 -2.42 -6.76 12.73
C PRO A 85 -2.59 -8.26 12.50
N GLU A 86 -1.52 -9.05 12.57
CA GLU A 86 -1.60 -10.51 12.49
C GLU A 86 -2.18 -11.10 13.78
N ASN A 87 -1.89 -10.49 14.94
CA ASN A 87 -2.32 -10.96 16.25
C ASN A 87 -3.39 -10.08 16.90
N GLN A 88 -3.52 -8.83 16.49
CA GLN A 88 -4.45 -7.88 17.09
C GLN A 88 -5.28 -7.16 16.01
N ILE A 89 -6.59 -7.35 16.04
CA ILE A 89 -7.53 -6.67 15.14
C ILE A 89 -7.88 -5.31 15.72
N ALA A 90 -7.69 -4.26 14.90
CA ALA A 90 -8.15 -2.91 15.17
C ALA A 90 -8.65 -2.27 13.86
N PRO A 91 -9.52 -1.23 13.89
CA PRO A 91 -10.01 -0.58 12.68
C PRO A 91 -8.93 -0.10 11.73
N LEU A 92 -7.80 0.36 12.28
CA LEU A 92 -6.67 0.92 11.55
C LEU A 92 -5.37 0.18 11.89
N VAL A 93 -4.53 0.02 10.88
CA VAL A 93 -3.18 -0.57 11.01
C VAL A 93 -2.16 0.53 10.77
N PHE A 94 -1.18 0.64 11.67
CA PHE A 94 -0.06 1.56 11.54
C PHE A 94 1.25 0.77 11.39
N GLN A 95 1.68 0.56 10.16
CA GLN A 95 2.93 -0.16 9.86
C GLN A 95 3.70 0.55 8.74
N PHE A 96 5.02 0.43 8.74
CA PHE A 96 5.93 0.92 7.69
C PHE A 96 5.76 2.41 7.35
N GLY A 97 5.44 3.25 8.35
CA GLY A 97 5.20 4.68 8.13
C GLY A 97 3.91 4.98 7.37
N ALA A 98 3.00 4.02 7.27
CA ALA A 98 1.73 4.15 6.59
C ALA A 98 0.56 3.71 7.48
N ILE A 99 -0.61 4.25 7.19
CA ILE A 99 -1.86 3.90 7.86
C ILE A 99 -2.79 3.28 6.84
N TYR A 100 -3.39 2.15 7.24
CA TYR A 100 -4.33 1.39 6.44
C TYR A 100 -5.65 1.24 7.18
N PHE A 101 -6.76 1.14 6.47
CA PHE A 101 -7.89 0.38 7.01
C PHE A 101 -7.47 -1.08 7.16
N TYR A 102 -7.88 -1.74 8.25
CA TYR A 102 -7.52 -3.13 8.52
C TYR A 102 -7.82 -4.05 7.33
N ARG A 103 -8.97 -3.87 6.67
CA ARG A 103 -9.36 -4.65 5.50
C ARG A 103 -8.37 -4.47 4.34
N ALA A 104 -7.99 -3.23 4.01
CA ALA A 104 -7.06 -2.95 2.93
C ALA A 104 -5.67 -3.54 3.22
N TRP A 105 -5.19 -3.41 4.47
CA TRP A 105 -3.98 -4.08 4.92
C TRP A 105 -4.05 -5.60 4.75
N GLN A 106 -5.17 -6.21 5.15
CA GLN A 106 -5.37 -7.67 5.05
C GLN A 106 -5.34 -8.14 3.59
N ASP A 107 -5.93 -7.38 2.67
CA ASP A 107 -5.93 -7.72 1.25
C ASP A 107 -4.51 -7.61 0.65
N GLU A 108 -3.76 -6.56 0.95
CA GLU A 108 -2.34 -6.43 0.56
C GLU A 108 -1.49 -7.55 1.16
N PHE A 109 -1.67 -7.85 2.43
CA PHE A 109 -0.95 -8.94 3.11
C PHE A 109 -1.20 -10.29 2.44
N ARG A 110 -2.45 -10.60 2.08
CA ARG A 110 -2.80 -11.84 1.36
C ARG A 110 -2.12 -11.91 0.00
N VAL A 111 -2.11 -10.83 -0.76
CA VAL A 111 -1.40 -10.75 -2.04
C VAL A 111 0.09 -10.97 -1.84
N ALA A 112 0.70 -10.30 -0.88
CA ALA A 112 2.13 -10.45 -0.56
C ALA A 112 2.47 -11.91 -0.17
N GLN A 113 1.63 -12.55 0.65
CA GLN A 113 1.80 -13.96 1.03
C GLN A 113 1.65 -14.90 -0.18
N TYR A 114 0.70 -14.62 -1.07
CA TYR A 114 0.54 -15.39 -2.30
C TYR A 114 1.81 -15.32 -3.17
N ILE A 115 2.32 -14.12 -3.42
CA ILE A 115 3.54 -13.91 -4.20
C ILE A 115 4.73 -14.62 -3.53
N LYS A 116 4.91 -14.43 -2.23
CA LYS A 116 5.98 -15.06 -1.45
C LYS A 116 5.94 -16.60 -1.55
N ASN A 117 4.73 -17.17 -1.48
CA ASN A 117 4.55 -18.61 -1.58
C ASN A 117 4.76 -19.11 -3.03
N ALA A 118 4.31 -18.35 -4.03
CA ALA A 118 4.57 -18.67 -5.43
C ALA A 118 6.08 -18.70 -5.73
N LEU A 119 6.84 -17.71 -5.23
CA LEU A 119 8.29 -17.64 -5.43
C LEU A 119 9.08 -18.73 -4.68
N LYS A 120 8.53 -19.28 -3.59
CA LYS A 120 9.16 -20.40 -2.86
C LYS A 120 8.93 -21.75 -3.54
N ASN A 121 7.83 -21.87 -4.26
CA ASN A 121 7.49 -23.09 -4.97
C ASN A 121 8.21 -23.07 -6.31
N ASP A 122 9.32 -23.80 -6.39
CA ASP A 122 10.09 -24.02 -7.62
C ASP A 122 9.28 -24.94 -8.57
N ARG A 123 8.10 -24.46 -9.00
CA ARG A 123 7.30 -25.09 -10.05
C ARG A 123 7.87 -24.64 -11.39
N THR A 124 9.08 -25.06 -11.70
CA THR A 124 9.52 -25.13 -13.09
C THR A 124 8.55 -26.03 -13.81
N LEU A 125 7.74 -25.44 -14.69
CA LEU A 125 6.91 -26.25 -15.59
C LEU A 125 7.85 -27.22 -16.31
N SER A 126 7.61 -28.52 -16.19
CA SER A 126 8.36 -29.57 -16.86
C SER A 126 8.03 -29.63 -18.38
N VAL A 127 7.95 -28.45 -19.00
CA VAL A 127 7.70 -28.33 -20.43
C VAL A 127 9.06 -28.16 -21.12
N GLU A 128 9.33 -29.03 -22.07
CA GLU A 128 10.55 -29.00 -22.86
C GLU A 128 10.72 -27.65 -23.57
N PRO A 129 11.91 -27.02 -23.48
CA PRO A 129 12.18 -25.70 -24.08
C PRO A 129 11.83 -25.62 -25.57
N GLN A 130 11.99 -26.74 -26.29
CA GLN A 130 11.64 -26.82 -27.70
C GLN A 130 10.14 -26.70 -27.96
N GLN A 131 9.31 -27.27 -27.09
CA GLN A 131 7.84 -27.17 -27.21
C GLN A 131 7.38 -25.72 -26.93
N ILE A 132 7.95 -25.08 -25.92
CA ILE A 132 7.66 -23.67 -25.63
C ILE A 132 8.01 -22.81 -26.83
N ARG A 133 9.21 -23.02 -27.43
CA ARG A 133 9.67 -22.26 -28.60
C ARG A 133 8.72 -22.45 -29.79
N ALA A 134 8.33 -23.71 -30.09
CA ALA A 134 7.41 -24.00 -31.20
C ALA A 134 6.05 -23.31 -31.01
N LEU A 135 5.51 -23.28 -29.78
CA LEU A 135 4.27 -22.58 -29.47
C LEU A 135 4.42 -21.06 -29.61
N LEU A 136 5.50 -20.49 -29.09
CA LEU A 136 5.77 -19.06 -29.23
C LEU A 136 5.95 -18.63 -30.68
N ASP A 137 6.64 -19.42 -31.51
CA ASP A 137 6.82 -19.15 -32.93
C ASP A 137 5.50 -19.24 -33.70
N ARG A 138 4.59 -20.13 -33.28
CA ARG A 138 3.25 -20.29 -33.85
C ARG A 138 2.35 -19.10 -33.54
N TYR A 139 2.33 -18.63 -32.31
CA TYR A 139 1.42 -17.57 -31.86
C TYR A 139 1.98 -16.15 -32.04
N PHE A 140 3.31 -16.02 -32.10
CA PHE A 140 4.04 -14.78 -32.35
C PHE A 140 4.96 -14.95 -33.57
N PRO A 141 4.39 -15.04 -34.78
CA PRO A 141 5.20 -15.19 -35.98
C PRO A 141 6.02 -13.91 -36.19
N GLN A 142 7.32 -14.10 -36.43
CA GLN A 142 8.26 -12.98 -36.59
C GLN A 142 7.91 -12.21 -37.87
N GLN A 143 7.39 -11.00 -37.72
CA GLN A 143 6.99 -10.15 -38.85
C GLN A 143 8.00 -9.03 -39.16
N GLN A 144 8.92 -8.73 -38.25
CA GLN A 144 9.88 -7.63 -38.38
C GLN A 144 11.22 -7.97 -37.74
N ALA A 145 12.29 -7.21 -38.07
CA ALA A 145 13.61 -7.33 -37.47
C ALA A 145 13.69 -6.82 -36.01
N GLN A 146 12.61 -6.31 -35.48
CA GLN A 146 12.52 -5.79 -34.10
C GLN A 146 12.17 -6.89 -33.10
N VAL A 147 12.58 -6.69 -31.85
CA VAL A 147 12.24 -7.59 -30.74
C VAL A 147 10.75 -7.52 -30.46
N ASP A 148 10.08 -8.67 -30.50
CA ASP A 148 8.70 -8.81 -30.08
C ASP A 148 8.65 -8.95 -28.54
N TRP A 149 8.37 -7.83 -27.86
CA TRP A 149 8.29 -7.77 -26.41
C TRP A 149 7.13 -8.57 -25.83
N GLN A 150 6.04 -8.76 -26.57
CA GLN A 150 4.93 -9.60 -26.13
C GLN A 150 5.36 -11.07 -26.08
N LYS A 151 6.07 -11.52 -27.10
CA LYS A 151 6.67 -12.86 -27.13
C LYS A 151 7.66 -13.08 -26.00
N VAL A 152 8.52 -12.09 -25.73
CA VAL A 152 9.47 -12.11 -24.60
C VAL A 152 8.73 -12.19 -23.26
N ALA A 153 7.68 -11.38 -23.06
CA ALA A 153 6.87 -11.38 -21.84
C ALA A 153 6.23 -12.75 -21.59
N VAL A 154 5.61 -13.36 -22.60
CA VAL A 154 5.02 -14.71 -22.50
C VAL A 154 6.12 -15.77 -22.23
N ALA A 155 7.25 -15.70 -22.92
CA ALA A 155 8.37 -16.63 -22.70
C ALA A 155 8.91 -16.56 -21.25
N THR A 156 8.94 -15.35 -20.68
CA THR A 156 9.35 -15.13 -19.29
C THR A 156 8.30 -15.68 -18.32
N ALA A 157 7.02 -15.40 -18.58
CA ALA A 157 5.92 -15.84 -17.74
C ALA A 157 5.81 -17.37 -17.63
N VAL A 158 6.07 -18.08 -18.74
CA VAL A 158 6.05 -19.56 -18.74
C VAL A 158 7.17 -20.17 -17.91
N LYS A 159 8.31 -19.47 -17.78
CA LYS A 159 9.50 -19.96 -17.03
C LYS A 159 9.48 -19.59 -15.55
N SER A 160 8.59 -18.70 -15.13
CA SER A 160 8.59 -18.15 -13.77
C SER A 160 7.36 -18.62 -12.99
N PRO A 161 7.49 -18.99 -11.72
CA PRO A 161 6.37 -19.36 -10.87
C PRO A 161 5.42 -18.18 -10.60
N PHE A 162 5.94 -16.95 -10.76
CA PHE A 162 5.21 -15.70 -10.71
C PHE A 162 5.87 -14.67 -11.62
N SER A 163 5.07 -13.97 -12.40
CA SER A 163 5.55 -12.88 -13.26
C SER A 163 4.53 -11.75 -13.32
N VAL A 164 5.01 -10.54 -13.52
CA VAL A 164 4.18 -9.35 -13.70
C VAL A 164 4.45 -8.79 -15.09
N ILE A 165 3.39 -8.69 -15.90
CA ILE A 165 3.43 -8.07 -17.22
C ILE A 165 2.71 -6.74 -17.11
N THR A 166 3.40 -5.65 -17.43
CA THR A 166 2.83 -4.30 -17.41
C THR A 166 2.93 -3.66 -18.79
N GLY A 167 1.95 -2.82 -19.11
CA GLY A 167 1.93 -2.06 -20.36
C GLY A 167 0.95 -0.91 -20.26
N GLY A 168 1.06 0.07 -21.16
CA GLY A 168 0.09 1.15 -21.26
C GLY A 168 -1.25 0.67 -21.87
N PRO A 169 -2.35 1.41 -21.70
CA PRO A 169 -3.60 1.10 -22.36
C PRO A 169 -3.43 1.07 -23.88
N GLY A 170 -3.76 -0.05 -24.52
CA GLY A 170 -3.70 -0.19 -25.99
C GLY A 170 -2.31 -0.56 -26.56
N THR A 171 -1.39 -1.05 -25.70
CA THR A 171 -0.11 -1.61 -26.17
C THR A 171 -0.20 -3.09 -26.45
#